data_60bd0035daf27bb4ff891836c2d58dbc
#
_entry.id   60bd0035daf27bb4ff891836c2d58dbc
#
_cell.length_a   1.000
_cell.length_b   1.000
_cell.length_c   1.000
_cell.angle_alpha   90.00
_cell.angle_beta   90.00
_cell.angle_gamma   90.00
#
_symmetry.space_group_name_H-M   'P 1'
#
loop_
_entity.id
_entity.type
_entity.pdbx_description
1 polymer ?
#
loop_
_entity_poly.entity_id
_entity_poly.type
_entity_poly.pdbx_seq_one_letter_code
_entity_poly.pdbx_strand_id
1 'polypeptide(L)'
;VPYIDDEEEGVKGVCVASDLKTWLQIMYLYLTNPRKDKAIFQNMISKQQSMLRNRNASPNVTYNDSLRVAVYGERKRTQPLTADRMNEVSFDRIYQIYNERFSNLAGMNLIITGDIREDDFEELICQYVASLPGKKNTNNDCKPGEYTLDIQEGKVTKVFHKEMATPSAQTNIVYSAPIAYTAD
;
A
#
# COMPACT_ATOMS: atom_id res chain seq x y z
N VAL A 1 9.38 7.24 0.94
CA VAL A 1 8.03 7.40 1.50
C VAL A 1 7.63 6.10 2.19
N PRO A 2 7.13 6.14 3.44
CA PRO A 2 6.59 4.96 4.11
C PRO A 2 5.38 4.40 3.35
N TYR A 3 5.22 3.08 3.37
CA TYR A 3 4.08 2.38 2.79
C TYR A 3 3.70 1.17 3.64
N ILE A 4 2.43 0.83 3.60
CA ILE A 4 1.85 -0.39 4.16
C ILE A 4 0.85 -0.88 3.11
N ASP A 5 1.09 -2.03 2.54
CA ASP A 5 0.18 -2.67 1.59
C ASP A 5 -0.32 -4.03 2.10
N ASP A 6 -0.86 -4.87 1.22
CA ASP A 6 -1.47 -6.13 1.63
C ASP A 6 -0.44 -7.22 1.98
N GLU A 7 0.79 -7.13 1.48
CA GLU A 7 1.82 -8.16 1.58
C GLU A 7 3.07 -7.68 2.31
N GLU A 8 3.39 -6.39 2.21
CA GLU A 8 4.62 -5.85 2.77
C GLU A 8 4.45 -4.43 3.34
N GLU A 9 5.38 -4.04 4.19
CA GLU A 9 5.47 -2.70 4.74
C GLU A 9 6.91 -2.23 4.77
N GLY A 10 7.14 -0.93 4.60
CA GLY A 10 8.48 -0.41 4.58
C GLY A 10 8.58 1.06 4.22
N VAL A 11 9.80 1.47 3.89
CA VAL A 11 10.10 2.80 3.37
C VAL A 11 10.86 2.65 2.06
N LYS A 12 10.36 3.28 1.02
CA LYS A 12 11.00 3.30 -0.30
C LYS A 12 11.27 4.71 -0.78
N GLY A 13 12.31 4.87 -1.58
CA GLY A 13 12.64 6.15 -2.19
C GLY A 13 13.80 6.03 -3.16
N VAL A 14 14.04 7.12 -3.88
CA VAL A 14 15.13 7.26 -4.85
C VAL A 14 15.83 8.59 -4.56
N CYS A 15 17.15 8.59 -4.66
CA CYS A 15 17.95 9.81 -4.58
C CYS A 15 19.14 9.70 -5.54
N VAL A 16 19.81 10.80 -5.78
CA VAL A 16 21.15 10.78 -6.42
C VAL A 16 22.19 10.38 -5.39
N ALA A 17 23.34 9.83 -5.83
CA ALA A 17 24.37 9.32 -4.93
C ALA A 17 24.86 10.36 -3.90
N SER A 18 24.97 11.64 -4.28
CA SER A 18 25.34 12.74 -3.38
C SER A 18 24.35 12.98 -2.24
N ASP A 19 23.11 12.57 -2.38
CA ASP A 19 22.03 12.84 -1.43
C ASP A 19 21.68 11.63 -0.54
N LEU A 20 22.47 10.56 -0.64
CA LEU A 20 22.23 9.32 0.13
C LEU A 20 22.13 9.60 1.63
N LYS A 21 23.02 10.43 2.18
CA LYS A 21 22.97 10.84 3.58
C LYS A 21 21.64 11.49 3.94
N THR A 22 21.19 12.45 3.13
CA THR A 22 19.91 13.14 3.34
C THR A 22 18.74 12.17 3.26
N TRP A 23 18.79 11.23 2.31
CA TRP A 23 17.75 10.20 2.18
C TRP A 23 17.69 9.31 3.43
N LEU A 24 18.84 8.86 3.95
CA LEU A 24 18.91 8.06 5.17
C LEU A 24 18.40 8.84 6.41
N GLN A 25 18.71 10.13 6.49
CA GLN A 25 18.16 11.01 7.54
C GLN A 25 16.63 11.10 7.47
N ILE A 26 16.08 11.29 6.28
CA ILE A 26 14.63 11.35 6.08
C ILE A 26 13.99 10.00 6.43
N MET A 27 14.57 8.89 5.98
CA MET A 27 14.13 7.54 6.32
C MET A 27 14.11 7.34 7.85
N TYR A 28 15.20 7.69 8.53
CA TYR A 28 15.31 7.60 9.98
C TYR A 28 14.20 8.39 10.69
N LEU A 29 13.94 9.63 10.26
CA LEU A 29 12.88 10.46 10.84
C LEU A 29 11.49 9.89 10.58
N TYR A 30 11.22 9.35 9.41
CA TYR A 30 9.96 8.66 9.15
C TYR A 30 9.75 7.49 10.11
N LEU A 31 10.79 6.69 10.33
CA LEU A 31 10.69 5.49 11.16
C LEU A 31 10.67 5.78 12.67
N THR A 32 11.31 6.87 13.11
CA THR A 32 11.47 7.16 14.55
C THR A 32 10.59 8.29 15.07
N ASN A 33 10.28 9.28 14.23
CA ASN A 33 9.57 10.50 14.65
C ASN A 33 8.64 11.04 13.54
N PRO A 34 7.62 10.27 13.15
CA PRO A 34 6.68 10.72 12.12
C PRO A 34 5.91 11.94 12.58
N ARG A 35 5.85 12.96 11.71
CA ARG A 35 5.12 14.20 12.00
C ARG A 35 3.62 13.96 12.06
N LYS A 36 3.02 14.30 13.21
CA LYS A 36 1.58 14.26 13.42
C LYS A 36 0.96 15.61 13.09
N ASP A 37 0.36 15.76 11.92
CA ASP A 37 -0.20 17.02 11.45
C ASP A 37 -1.64 16.83 10.96
N LYS A 38 -2.59 17.27 11.79
CA LYS A 38 -4.02 17.14 11.51
C LYS A 38 -4.49 17.98 10.33
N ALA A 39 -3.86 19.14 10.09
CA ALA A 39 -4.24 20.01 8.99
C ALA A 39 -3.83 19.39 7.64
N ILE A 40 -2.63 18.84 7.56
CA ILE A 40 -2.16 18.09 6.37
C ILE A 40 -3.08 16.89 6.10
N PHE A 41 -3.45 16.14 7.14
CA PHE A 41 -4.37 15.02 7.03
C PHE A 41 -5.72 15.45 6.45
N GLN A 42 -6.34 16.51 6.99
CA GLN A 42 -7.62 17.03 6.50
C GLN A 42 -7.55 17.46 5.04
N ASN A 43 -6.48 18.14 4.65
CA ASN A 43 -6.25 18.54 3.27
C ASN A 43 -6.11 17.31 2.33
N MET A 44 -5.40 16.29 2.79
CA MET A 44 -5.27 15.03 2.05
C MET A 44 -6.63 14.34 1.87
N ILE A 45 -7.43 14.21 2.92
CA ILE A 45 -8.77 13.62 2.86
C ILE A 45 -9.65 14.40 1.86
N SER A 46 -9.69 15.72 1.94
CA SER A 46 -10.48 16.55 1.03
C SER A 46 -10.06 16.40 -0.42
N LYS A 47 -8.74 16.35 -0.67
CA LYS A 47 -8.18 16.09 -2.00
C LYS A 47 -8.58 14.71 -2.53
N GLN A 48 -8.46 13.67 -1.71
CA GLN A 48 -8.84 12.30 -2.08
C GLN A 48 -10.34 12.20 -2.36
N GLN A 49 -11.20 12.81 -1.54
CA GLN A 49 -12.64 12.84 -1.80
C GLN A 49 -12.96 13.48 -3.15
N SER A 50 -12.32 14.61 -3.48
CA SER A 50 -12.52 15.27 -4.76
C SER A 50 -12.07 14.39 -5.94
N MET A 51 -10.92 13.72 -5.81
CA MET A 51 -10.44 12.78 -6.81
C MET A 51 -11.40 11.59 -6.98
N LEU A 52 -11.90 11.02 -5.89
CA LEU A 52 -12.83 9.89 -5.91
C LEU A 52 -14.20 10.24 -6.52
N ARG A 53 -14.72 11.44 -6.28
CA ARG A 53 -15.95 11.93 -6.93
C ARG A 53 -15.80 12.00 -8.45
N ASN A 54 -14.65 12.52 -8.91
CA ASN A 54 -14.37 12.65 -10.34
C ASN A 54 -14.01 11.31 -11.01
N ARG A 55 -13.41 10.37 -10.24
CA ARG A 55 -13.03 9.06 -10.73
C ARG A 55 -14.19 8.29 -11.33
N ASN A 56 -15.35 8.34 -10.71
CA ASN A 56 -16.55 7.65 -11.16
C ASN A 56 -17.14 8.20 -12.48
N ALA A 57 -16.64 9.35 -12.95
CA ALA A 57 -16.99 9.84 -14.30
C ALA A 57 -16.37 8.99 -15.41
N SER A 58 -15.27 8.26 -15.14
CA SER A 58 -14.64 7.38 -16.12
C SER A 58 -15.38 6.04 -16.23
N PRO A 59 -15.86 5.66 -17.42
CA PRO A 59 -16.51 4.37 -17.65
C PRO A 59 -15.60 3.19 -17.37
N ASN A 60 -14.33 3.26 -17.79
CA ASN A 60 -13.35 2.20 -17.57
C ASN A 60 -13.10 1.93 -16.08
N VAL A 61 -13.04 2.98 -15.27
CA VAL A 61 -12.87 2.84 -13.82
C VAL A 61 -14.08 2.15 -13.21
N THR A 62 -15.29 2.58 -13.56
CA THR A 62 -16.53 1.94 -13.10
C THR A 62 -16.59 0.48 -13.51
N TYR A 63 -16.17 0.17 -14.73
CA TYR A 63 -16.13 -1.20 -15.24
C TYR A 63 -15.16 -2.06 -14.42
N ASN A 64 -13.91 -1.60 -14.20
CA ASN A 64 -12.91 -2.34 -13.44
C ASN A 64 -13.32 -2.55 -11.98
N ASP A 65 -13.93 -1.55 -11.35
CA ASP A 65 -14.46 -1.67 -10.00
C ASP A 65 -15.57 -2.72 -9.93
N SER A 66 -16.48 -2.71 -10.90
CA SER A 66 -17.57 -3.67 -11.01
C SER A 66 -17.06 -5.09 -11.30
N LEU A 67 -16.04 -5.21 -12.16
CA LEU A 67 -15.38 -6.48 -12.47
C LEU A 67 -14.72 -7.07 -11.20
N ARG A 68 -14.01 -6.25 -10.44
CA ARG A 68 -13.37 -6.69 -9.19
C ARG A 68 -14.41 -7.24 -8.21
N VAL A 69 -15.52 -6.56 -8.01
CA VAL A 69 -16.61 -7.03 -7.15
C VAL A 69 -17.26 -8.30 -7.71
N ALA A 70 -17.41 -8.41 -9.04
CA ALA A 70 -17.96 -9.61 -9.66
C ALA A 70 -17.06 -10.84 -9.50
N VAL A 71 -15.72 -10.65 -9.54
CA VAL A 71 -14.74 -11.73 -9.42
C VAL A 71 -14.58 -12.18 -7.97
N TYR A 72 -14.45 -11.25 -7.03
CA TYR A 72 -14.09 -11.55 -5.63
C TYR A 72 -15.25 -11.45 -4.64
N GLY A 73 -16.43 -11.04 -5.08
CA GLY A 73 -17.60 -10.83 -4.22
C GLY A 73 -17.59 -9.49 -3.47
N GLU A 74 -18.67 -9.25 -2.77
CA GLU A 74 -18.87 -8.01 -1.98
C GLU A 74 -18.19 -8.11 -0.61
N ARG A 75 -16.89 -7.96 -0.57
CA ARG A 75 -16.10 -7.93 0.67
C ARG A 75 -15.55 -6.51 0.90
N LYS A 76 -15.26 -6.15 2.15
CA LYS A 76 -14.72 -4.81 2.47
C LYS A 76 -13.49 -4.42 1.66
N ARG A 77 -12.61 -5.39 1.36
CA ARG A 77 -11.38 -5.15 0.59
C ARG A 77 -11.59 -5.12 -0.93
N THR A 78 -12.67 -5.68 -1.43
CA THR A 78 -12.97 -5.72 -2.87
C THR A 78 -13.85 -4.56 -3.32
N GLN A 79 -14.60 -3.97 -2.40
CA GLN A 79 -15.41 -2.81 -2.68
C GLN A 79 -14.53 -1.60 -3.03
N PRO A 80 -14.91 -0.85 -4.08
CA PRO A 80 -14.19 0.36 -4.46
C PRO A 80 -14.22 1.40 -3.34
N LEU A 81 -13.12 2.11 -3.19
CA LEU A 81 -13.05 3.24 -2.29
C LEU A 81 -13.93 4.37 -2.83
N THR A 82 -14.83 4.89 -2.02
CA THR A 82 -15.72 5.99 -2.35
C THR A 82 -15.38 7.25 -1.55
N ALA A 83 -15.82 8.40 -2.06
CA ALA A 83 -15.62 9.67 -1.34
C ALA A 83 -16.26 9.66 0.06
N ASP A 84 -17.39 8.98 0.22
CA ASP A 84 -18.10 8.91 1.50
C ASP A 84 -17.34 8.04 2.52
N ARG A 85 -16.74 6.95 2.07
CA ARG A 85 -15.90 6.11 2.92
C ARG A 85 -14.65 6.82 3.44
N MET A 86 -14.20 7.87 2.77
CA MET A 86 -13.10 8.70 3.29
C MET A 86 -13.45 9.41 4.60
N ASN A 87 -14.74 9.59 4.93
CA ASN A 87 -15.17 10.14 6.21
C ASN A 87 -14.96 9.19 7.40
N GLU A 88 -14.85 7.87 7.10
CA GLU A 88 -14.60 6.84 8.11
C GLU A 88 -13.11 6.78 8.54
N VAL A 89 -12.23 7.46 7.79
CA VAL A 89 -10.78 7.41 8.02
C VAL A 89 -10.42 8.26 9.24
N SER A 90 -9.93 7.60 10.28
CA SER A 90 -9.52 8.24 11.52
C SER A 90 -8.04 8.60 11.52
N PHE A 91 -7.72 9.87 11.74
CA PHE A 91 -6.34 10.34 11.87
C PHE A 91 -5.57 9.62 12.99
N ASP A 92 -6.19 9.48 14.15
CA ASP A 92 -5.55 8.85 15.30
C ASP A 92 -5.34 7.34 15.07
N ARG A 93 -6.28 6.67 14.37
CA ARG A 93 -6.13 5.25 14.05
C ARG A 93 -5.02 4.99 13.03
N ILE A 94 -4.89 5.85 12.00
CA ILE A 94 -3.77 5.76 11.05
C ILE A 94 -2.44 5.89 11.79
N TYR A 95 -2.33 6.89 12.67
CA TYR A 95 -1.11 7.12 13.43
C TYR A 95 -0.79 5.96 14.39
N GLN A 96 -1.82 5.38 15.00
CA GLN A 96 -1.69 4.20 15.84
C GLN A 96 -1.16 3.01 15.04
N ILE A 97 -1.76 2.71 13.87
CA ILE A 97 -1.31 1.62 12.98
C ILE A 97 0.14 1.85 12.57
N TYR A 98 0.49 3.09 12.19
CA TYR A 98 1.85 3.43 11.81
C TYR A 98 2.84 3.11 12.94
N ASN A 99 2.55 3.53 14.16
CA ASN A 99 3.40 3.25 15.31
C ASN A 99 3.46 1.75 15.65
N GLU A 100 2.33 1.04 15.57
CA GLU A 100 2.29 -0.41 15.77
C GLU A 100 3.22 -1.14 14.80
N ARG A 101 3.27 -0.70 13.54
CA ARG A 101 4.06 -1.33 12.48
C ARG A 101 5.55 -0.95 12.50
N PHE A 102 5.85 0.30 12.73
CA PHE A 102 7.23 0.82 12.67
C PHE A 102 7.90 1.04 14.04
N SER A 103 7.29 0.66 15.16
CA SER A 103 7.89 0.81 16.49
C SER A 103 8.99 -0.20 16.78
N ASN A 104 9.04 -1.32 16.09
CA ASN A 104 10.06 -2.35 16.23
C ASN A 104 10.56 -2.78 14.85
N LEU A 105 11.79 -2.38 14.53
CA LEU A 105 12.41 -2.62 13.22
C LEU A 105 13.41 -3.78 13.24
N ALA A 106 13.41 -4.60 14.29
CA ALA A 106 14.22 -5.80 14.33
C ALA A 106 13.81 -6.77 13.22
N GLY A 107 14.78 -7.19 12.41
CA GLY A 107 14.54 -8.07 11.26
C GLY A 107 14.16 -7.33 9.98
N MET A 108 14.18 -5.99 9.96
CA MET A 108 14.01 -5.22 8.74
C MET A 108 15.14 -5.52 7.74
N ASN A 109 14.78 -5.72 6.49
CA ASN A 109 15.73 -5.83 5.39
C ASN A 109 15.90 -4.47 4.72
N LEU A 110 17.14 -4.02 4.55
CA LEU A 110 17.47 -2.82 3.79
C LEU A 110 18.14 -3.23 2.48
N ILE A 111 17.55 -2.83 1.37
CA ILE A 111 18.10 -3.07 0.03
C ILE A 111 18.41 -1.71 -0.59
N ILE A 112 19.68 -1.47 -0.90
CA ILE A 112 20.13 -0.26 -1.59
C ILE A 112 20.83 -0.68 -2.87
N THR A 113 20.45 -0.07 -3.99
CA THR A 113 21.03 -0.33 -5.31
C THR A 113 21.43 0.98 -5.96
N GLY A 114 22.63 1.03 -6.56
CA GLY A 114 23.11 2.21 -7.26
C GLY A 114 24.63 2.39 -7.15
N ASP A 115 25.10 3.60 -7.48
CA ASP A 115 26.49 4.00 -7.33
C ASP A 115 26.76 4.39 -5.86
N ILE A 116 27.24 3.42 -5.09
CA ILE A 116 27.50 3.56 -3.65
C ILE A 116 29.01 3.67 -3.47
N ARG A 117 29.45 4.77 -2.88
CA ARG A 117 30.86 4.94 -2.49
C ARG A 117 31.09 4.27 -1.13
N GLU A 118 32.04 3.35 -1.09
CA GLU A 118 32.29 2.53 0.11
C GLU A 118 32.78 3.34 1.31
N ASP A 119 33.59 4.37 1.08
CA ASP A 119 34.33 5.08 2.13
C ASP A 119 33.44 5.69 3.23
N ASP A 120 32.24 6.17 2.89
CA ASP A 120 31.31 6.79 3.85
C ASP A 120 30.08 5.92 4.14
N PHE A 121 29.88 4.83 3.40
CA PHE A 121 28.64 4.06 3.45
C PHE A 121 28.47 3.33 4.77
N GLU A 122 29.52 2.69 5.27
CA GLU A 122 29.48 1.96 6.53
C GLU A 122 29.13 2.89 7.71
N GLU A 123 29.73 4.08 7.75
CA GLU A 123 29.43 5.07 8.78
C GLU A 123 27.97 5.52 8.73
N LEU A 124 27.43 5.79 7.53
CA LEU A 124 26.04 6.17 7.32
C LEU A 124 25.06 5.06 7.75
N ILE A 125 25.37 3.80 7.43
CA ILE A 125 24.56 2.66 7.85
C ILE A 125 24.59 2.51 9.38
N CYS A 126 25.76 2.61 10.00
CA CYS A 126 25.89 2.58 11.46
C CYS A 126 25.08 3.71 12.11
N GLN A 127 25.14 4.91 11.56
CA GLN A 127 24.47 6.07 12.12
C GLN A 127 22.95 6.04 11.97
N TYR A 128 22.43 5.66 10.80
CA TYR A 128 21.00 5.81 10.48
C TYR A 128 20.21 4.50 10.40
N VAL A 129 20.87 3.37 10.29
CA VAL A 129 20.21 2.06 10.20
C VAL A 129 20.44 1.24 11.46
N ALA A 130 21.68 1.08 11.89
CA ALA A 130 21.98 0.30 13.09
C ALA A 130 21.46 0.95 14.39
N SER A 131 21.23 2.26 14.37
CA SER A 131 20.63 3.01 15.48
C SER A 131 19.11 3.00 15.52
N LEU A 132 18.45 2.37 14.54
CA LEU A 132 17.00 2.25 14.52
C LEU A 132 16.50 1.39 15.70
N PRO A 133 15.32 1.72 16.26
CA PRO A 133 14.77 0.97 17.38
C PRO A 133 14.41 -0.46 16.96
N GLY A 134 15.06 -1.43 17.57
CA GLY A 134 14.81 -2.85 17.35
C GLY A 134 14.91 -3.62 18.65
N LYS A 135 13.85 -4.31 19.04
CA LYS A 135 13.88 -5.28 20.13
C LYS A 135 13.89 -6.66 19.52
N LYS A 136 14.86 -7.50 19.89
CA LYS A 136 14.88 -8.89 19.47
C LYS A 136 13.61 -9.57 19.96
N ASN A 137 12.67 -9.76 19.06
CA ASN A 137 11.42 -10.42 19.36
C ASN A 137 11.64 -11.92 19.25
N THR A 138 11.50 -12.63 20.34
CA THR A 138 11.58 -14.09 20.34
C THR A 138 10.34 -14.76 19.72
N ASN A 139 9.31 -13.99 19.39
CA ASN A 139 8.03 -14.45 18.86
C ASN A 139 7.67 -13.77 17.51
N ASN A 140 8.66 -13.44 16.69
CA ASN A 140 8.41 -12.92 15.34
C ASN A 140 8.00 -14.04 14.36
N ASP A 141 7.13 -14.92 14.79
CA ASP A 141 6.27 -15.66 13.85
C ASP A 141 5.15 -14.71 13.37
N CYS A 142 5.52 -13.63 12.67
CA CYS A 142 4.61 -13.01 11.73
C CYS A 142 4.37 -14.05 10.63
N LYS A 143 3.49 -14.99 10.94
CA LYS A 143 2.93 -15.83 9.90
C LYS A 143 2.23 -14.87 8.95
N PRO A 144 2.59 -14.89 7.65
CA PRO A 144 1.80 -14.18 6.66
C PRO A 144 0.34 -14.56 6.93
N GLY A 145 -0.51 -13.58 7.20
CA GLY A 145 -1.91 -13.90 7.38
C GLY A 145 -2.37 -14.64 6.14
N GLU A 146 -3.00 -15.79 6.29
CA GLU A 146 -3.65 -16.52 5.21
C GLU A 146 -4.83 -15.68 4.68
N TYR A 147 -4.51 -14.52 4.10
CA TYR A 147 -5.51 -13.72 3.44
C TYR A 147 -5.47 -14.04 1.95
N THR A 148 -6.25 -15.03 1.56
CA THR A 148 -6.53 -15.29 0.15
C THR A 148 -7.74 -14.48 -0.28
N LEU A 149 -7.59 -13.72 -1.34
CA LEU A 149 -8.71 -13.17 -2.10
C LEU A 149 -9.30 -14.31 -2.95
N ASP A 150 -10.15 -15.13 -2.32
CA ASP A 150 -10.79 -16.22 -3.03
C ASP A 150 -11.70 -15.66 -4.13
N ILE A 151 -11.53 -16.18 -5.33
CA ILE A 151 -12.43 -15.91 -6.45
C ILE A 151 -13.77 -16.59 -6.15
N GLN A 152 -14.87 -15.94 -6.53
CA GLN A 152 -16.20 -16.53 -6.37
C GLN A 152 -16.29 -17.85 -7.12
N GLU A 153 -16.74 -18.88 -6.45
CA GLU A 153 -16.96 -20.19 -7.05
C GLU A 153 -18.22 -20.21 -7.92
N GLY A 154 -18.20 -21.06 -8.93
CA GLY A 154 -19.33 -21.31 -9.81
C GLY A 154 -19.47 -20.30 -10.95
N LYS A 155 -20.59 -20.38 -11.66
CA LYS A 155 -20.86 -19.51 -12.79
C LYS A 155 -21.47 -18.19 -12.33
N VAL A 156 -20.70 -17.12 -12.45
CA VAL A 156 -21.16 -15.75 -12.17
C VAL A 156 -21.32 -15.00 -13.48
N THR A 157 -22.48 -14.41 -13.72
CA THR A 157 -22.73 -13.54 -14.88
C THR A 157 -23.20 -12.19 -14.36
N LYS A 158 -22.47 -11.13 -14.68
CA LYS A 158 -22.82 -9.74 -14.34
C LYS A 158 -22.83 -8.88 -15.59
N VAL A 159 -23.84 -8.06 -15.73
CA VAL A 159 -23.97 -7.08 -16.81
C VAL A 159 -24.11 -5.70 -16.20
N PHE A 160 -23.30 -4.77 -16.66
CA PHE A 160 -23.27 -3.40 -16.19
C PHE A 160 -23.59 -2.47 -17.36
N HIS A 161 -24.36 -1.45 -17.10
CA HIS A 161 -24.66 -0.41 -18.05
C HIS A 161 -24.23 0.94 -17.47
N LYS A 162 -23.55 1.73 -18.27
CA LYS A 162 -23.20 3.11 -17.96
C LYS A 162 -23.38 3.97 -19.19
N GLU A 163 -24.06 5.08 -19.01
CA GLU A 163 -24.23 6.06 -20.05
C GLU A 163 -22.89 6.68 -20.44
N MET A 164 -22.62 6.76 -21.74
CA MET A 164 -21.37 7.22 -22.32
C MET A 164 -21.63 8.06 -23.57
N ALA A 165 -20.75 9.05 -23.81
CA ALA A 165 -20.85 9.88 -25.04
C ALA A 165 -20.61 9.05 -26.30
N THR A 166 -19.71 8.05 -26.25
CA THR A 166 -19.47 7.13 -27.37
C THR A 166 -19.80 5.72 -26.91
N PRO A 167 -20.77 5.03 -27.54
CA PRO A 167 -21.11 3.67 -27.18
C PRO A 167 -19.93 2.73 -27.33
N SER A 168 -19.68 1.94 -26.30
CA SER A 168 -18.67 0.86 -26.32
C SER A 168 -19.17 -0.32 -25.52
N ALA A 169 -18.66 -1.51 -25.85
CA ALA A 169 -18.92 -2.72 -25.09
C ALA A 169 -17.60 -3.41 -24.76
N GLN A 170 -17.51 -3.92 -23.54
CA GLN A 170 -16.36 -4.68 -23.07
C GLN A 170 -16.85 -5.96 -22.38
N THR A 171 -16.22 -7.08 -22.69
CA THR A 171 -16.51 -8.38 -22.06
C THR A 171 -15.23 -8.96 -21.51
N ASN A 172 -15.29 -9.40 -20.26
CA ASN A 172 -14.23 -10.19 -19.63
C ASN A 172 -14.76 -11.57 -19.26
N ILE A 173 -14.00 -12.60 -19.58
CA ILE A 173 -14.26 -13.98 -19.17
C ILE A 173 -13.11 -14.37 -18.24
N VAL A 174 -13.44 -14.71 -17.00
CA VAL A 174 -12.47 -15.06 -15.97
C VAL A 174 -12.65 -16.52 -15.62
N TYR A 175 -11.54 -17.28 -15.70
CA TYR A 175 -11.45 -18.65 -15.22
C TYR A 175 -10.50 -18.69 -14.04
N SER A 176 -10.86 -19.44 -13.00
CA SER A 176 -9.98 -19.70 -11.86
C SER A 176 -9.71 -21.18 -11.71
N ALA A 177 -8.51 -21.52 -11.28
CA ALA A 177 -8.13 -22.88 -10.94
C ALA A 177 -7.19 -22.86 -9.72
N PRO A 178 -7.25 -23.86 -8.83
CA PRO A 178 -6.29 -24.02 -7.76
C PRO A 178 -4.95 -24.48 -8.35
N ILE A 179 -4.06 -23.52 -8.63
CA ILE A 179 -2.72 -23.80 -9.16
C ILE A 179 -1.72 -23.46 -8.05
N ALA A 180 -0.94 -24.46 -7.64
CA ALA A 180 0.20 -24.21 -6.77
C ALA A 180 1.35 -23.61 -7.59
N TYR A 181 2.00 -22.58 -7.02
CA TYR A 181 3.25 -22.10 -7.60
C TYR A 181 4.31 -23.19 -7.50
N THR A 182 4.90 -23.55 -8.64
CA THR A 182 6.07 -24.44 -8.71
C THR A 182 7.24 -23.64 -9.27
N ALA A 183 8.46 -23.94 -8.80
CA ALA A 183 9.67 -23.23 -9.22
C ALA A 183 10.19 -23.64 -10.61
N ASP A 184 9.46 -24.49 -11.33
CA ASP A 184 9.79 -25.00 -12.68
C ASP A 184 9.17 -24.11 -13.77
#